data_7027ce91f9a6fb6ea94962975aaed996
#
_entry.id   7027ce91f9a6fb6ea94962975aaed996
#
_cell.length_a   1.000
_cell.length_b   1.000
_cell.length_c   1.000
_cell.angle_alpha   90.00
_cell.angle_beta   90.00
_cell.angle_gamma   90.00
#
_symmetry.space_group_name_H-M   'P 1'
#
loop_
_entity.id
_entity.type
_entity.pdbx_description
1 polymer ?
#
loop_
_entity_poly.entity_id
_entity_poly.type
_entity_poly.pdbx_seq_one_letter_code
_entity_poly.pdbx_strand_id
1 'polypeptide(L)'
;MSYKKQATAMSSIIYKGTRGPMFKALISGLMERGNLKDKYIGILTNDENMKKFSKAFTAASANKNENYEIYEQIGDVSANKFIVWYAYQRFPQLNCPAGVKVVARLRINYGAKNSFAQIADDLGFWPYIS
;
A
#
# COMPACT_ATOMS: atom_id res chain seq x y z
N MET A 1 30.32 -5.93 -27.21
CA MET A 1 29.47 -4.95 -26.46
C MET A 1 30.03 -4.77 -25.07
N SER A 2 30.27 -3.56 -24.63
CA SER A 2 30.81 -3.35 -23.28
C SER A 2 29.72 -3.63 -22.24
N TYR A 3 30.12 -4.15 -21.09
CA TYR A 3 29.23 -4.46 -19.97
C TYR A 3 28.34 -3.26 -19.56
N LYS A 4 28.91 -2.03 -19.65
CA LYS A 4 28.17 -0.80 -19.37
C LYS A 4 26.99 -0.54 -20.33
N LYS A 5 27.12 -0.90 -21.61
CA LYS A 5 26.04 -0.74 -22.59
C LYS A 5 24.88 -1.72 -22.33
N GLN A 6 25.19 -2.94 -21.89
CA GLN A 6 24.16 -3.93 -21.52
C GLN A 6 23.40 -3.50 -20.26
N ALA A 7 24.10 -3.02 -19.23
CA ALA A 7 23.47 -2.52 -18.01
C ALA A 7 22.55 -1.32 -18.29
N THR A 8 22.96 -0.41 -19.17
CA THR A 8 22.14 0.75 -19.56
C THR A 8 20.90 0.34 -20.35
N ALA A 9 21.01 -0.66 -21.23
CA ALA A 9 19.86 -1.19 -21.98
C ALA A 9 18.86 -1.90 -21.06
N MET A 10 19.31 -2.65 -20.05
CA MET A 10 18.45 -3.30 -19.05
C MET A 10 17.74 -2.30 -18.14
N SER A 11 18.39 -1.19 -17.75
CA SER A 11 17.80 -0.14 -16.91
C SER A 11 16.72 0.68 -17.63
N SER A 12 16.60 0.58 -18.97
CA SER A 12 15.55 1.25 -19.75
C SER A 12 14.26 0.42 -19.85
N ILE A 13 14.24 -0.83 -19.38
CA ILE A 13 13.06 -1.69 -19.39
C ILE A 13 12.13 -1.29 -18.24
N ILE A 14 10.93 -0.83 -18.60
CA ILE A 14 9.87 -0.48 -17.65
C ILE A 14 8.90 -1.64 -17.55
N TYR A 15 8.76 -2.21 -16.36
CA TYR A 15 7.76 -3.21 -16.08
C TYR A 15 6.38 -2.59 -15.98
N LYS A 16 5.40 -3.16 -16.69
CA LYS A 16 4.00 -2.72 -16.61
C LYS A 16 3.18 -3.71 -15.79
N GLY A 17 2.69 -3.24 -14.63
CA GLY A 17 1.79 -4.01 -13.80
C GLY A 17 0.42 -4.19 -14.46
N THR A 18 -0.25 -5.27 -14.12
CA THR A 18 -1.60 -5.57 -14.59
C THR A 18 -2.58 -4.48 -14.19
N ARG A 19 -3.42 -4.06 -15.12
CA ARG A 19 -4.49 -3.08 -14.93
C ARG A 19 -5.80 -3.63 -15.51
N GLY A 20 -6.88 -2.84 -15.42
CA GLY A 20 -8.18 -3.21 -15.94
C GLY A 20 -8.99 -4.09 -14.98
N PRO A 21 -9.83 -5.01 -15.50
CA PRO A 21 -10.77 -5.79 -14.67
C PRO A 21 -10.09 -6.62 -13.57
N MET A 22 -8.94 -7.21 -13.84
CA MET A 22 -8.19 -7.99 -12.85
C MET A 22 -7.67 -7.13 -11.71
N PHE A 23 -7.19 -5.94 -12.01
CA PHE A 23 -6.75 -4.97 -10.99
C PHE A 23 -7.92 -4.50 -10.14
N LYS A 24 -9.04 -4.16 -10.77
CA LYS A 24 -10.27 -3.81 -10.05
C LYS A 24 -10.74 -4.94 -9.14
N ALA A 25 -10.67 -6.19 -9.61
CA ALA A 25 -11.01 -7.35 -8.81
C ALA A 25 -10.09 -7.52 -7.59
N LEU A 26 -8.80 -7.26 -7.72
CA LEU A 26 -7.86 -7.26 -6.59
C LEU A 26 -8.30 -6.25 -5.52
N ILE A 27 -8.54 -5.01 -5.91
CA ILE A 27 -8.91 -3.93 -4.99
C ILE A 27 -10.27 -4.22 -4.34
N SER A 28 -11.26 -4.63 -5.13
CA SER A 28 -12.59 -5.01 -4.61
C SER A 28 -12.50 -6.17 -3.61
N GLY A 29 -11.70 -7.18 -3.91
CA GLY A 29 -11.46 -8.32 -3.04
C GLY A 29 -10.84 -7.94 -1.70
N LEU A 30 -9.92 -6.98 -1.67
CA LEU A 30 -9.36 -6.44 -0.44
C LEU A 30 -10.42 -5.78 0.43
N MET A 31 -11.30 -4.99 -0.18
CA MET A 31 -12.38 -4.31 0.52
C MET A 31 -13.41 -5.29 1.08
N GLU A 32 -13.72 -6.34 0.34
CA GLU A 32 -14.59 -7.44 0.80
C GLU A 32 -13.99 -8.17 2.00
N ARG A 33 -12.70 -8.45 1.97
CA ARG A 33 -11.97 -9.04 3.12
C ARG A 33 -12.02 -8.14 4.36
N GLY A 34 -12.05 -6.81 4.16
CA GLY A 34 -12.24 -5.83 5.22
C GLY A 34 -13.69 -5.64 5.64
N ASN A 35 -14.64 -6.46 5.15
CA ASN A 35 -16.07 -6.38 5.44
C ASN A 35 -16.71 -5.05 5.03
N LEU A 36 -16.20 -4.40 4.00
CA LEU A 36 -16.83 -3.19 3.47
C LEU A 36 -18.11 -3.56 2.69
N LYS A 37 -19.14 -2.79 2.86
CA LYS A 37 -20.42 -3.03 2.17
C LYS A 37 -20.31 -2.79 0.67
N ASP A 38 -21.02 -3.59 -0.13
CA ASP A 38 -20.94 -3.56 -1.60
C ASP A 38 -21.19 -2.17 -2.20
N LYS A 39 -22.11 -1.39 -1.63
CA LYS A 39 -22.37 -0.02 -2.12
C LYS A 39 -21.15 0.89 -2.00
N TYR A 40 -20.35 0.73 -0.95
CA TYR A 40 -19.11 1.51 -0.78
C TYR A 40 -17.99 0.97 -1.66
N ILE A 41 -17.90 -0.34 -1.83
CA ILE A 41 -16.96 -0.96 -2.76
C ILE A 41 -17.20 -0.43 -4.18
N GLY A 42 -18.44 -0.37 -4.63
CA GLY A 42 -18.80 0.17 -5.94
C GLY A 42 -18.35 1.63 -6.13
N ILE A 43 -18.56 2.47 -5.12
CA ILE A 43 -18.13 3.87 -5.16
C ILE A 43 -16.60 3.98 -5.17
N LEU A 44 -15.93 3.26 -4.29
CA LEU A 44 -14.47 3.33 -4.13
C LEU A 44 -13.70 2.69 -5.30
N THR A 45 -14.36 1.82 -6.07
CA THR A 45 -13.76 1.19 -7.25
C THR A 45 -14.35 1.70 -8.57
N ASN A 46 -15.01 2.86 -8.57
CA ASN A 46 -15.43 3.49 -9.82
C ASN A 46 -14.20 3.90 -10.64
N ASP A 47 -14.41 4.27 -11.91
CA ASP A 47 -13.32 4.56 -12.85
C ASP A 47 -12.40 5.68 -12.35
N GLU A 48 -12.96 6.72 -11.75
CA GLU A 48 -12.18 7.83 -11.21
C GLU A 48 -11.29 7.41 -10.04
N ASN A 49 -11.83 6.63 -9.11
CA ASN A 49 -11.07 6.14 -7.97
C ASN A 49 -10.05 5.07 -8.37
N MET A 50 -10.35 4.26 -9.38
CA MET A 50 -9.38 3.28 -9.91
C MET A 50 -8.13 3.94 -10.48
N LYS A 51 -8.21 5.16 -10.99
CA LYS A 51 -7.03 5.94 -11.39
C LYS A 51 -6.10 6.23 -10.22
N LYS A 52 -6.66 6.51 -9.05
CA LYS A 52 -5.88 6.72 -7.81
C LYS A 52 -5.17 5.45 -7.37
N PHE A 53 -5.84 4.31 -7.42
CA PHE A 53 -5.20 3.02 -7.13
C PHE A 53 -4.10 2.71 -8.14
N SER A 54 -4.34 2.96 -9.41
CA SER A 54 -3.31 2.78 -10.46
C SER A 54 -2.06 3.60 -10.16
N LYS A 55 -2.23 4.86 -9.77
CA LYS A 55 -1.13 5.74 -9.37
C LYS A 55 -0.39 5.18 -8.13
N ALA A 56 -1.14 4.70 -7.13
CA ALA A 56 -0.55 4.11 -5.92
C ALA A 56 0.29 2.85 -6.21
N PHE A 57 -0.02 2.13 -7.30
CA PHE A 57 0.69 0.93 -7.72
C PHE A 57 1.77 1.20 -8.79
N THR A 58 2.13 2.46 -9.02
CA THR A 58 3.11 2.86 -10.02
C THR A 58 4.36 3.43 -9.35
N ALA A 59 5.51 2.82 -9.60
CA ALA A 59 6.78 3.31 -9.07
C ALA A 59 7.25 4.58 -9.81
N ALA A 60 8.04 5.41 -9.15
CA ALA A 60 8.60 6.62 -9.73
C ALA A 60 9.50 6.32 -10.95
N SER A 61 10.15 5.17 -10.97
CA SER A 61 10.94 4.69 -12.12
C SER A 61 10.08 4.35 -13.35
N ALA A 62 8.82 3.98 -13.14
CA ALA A 62 7.87 3.70 -14.23
C ALA A 62 7.18 4.96 -14.75
N ASN A 63 6.83 5.88 -13.86
CA ASN A 63 6.25 7.17 -14.23
C ASN A 63 6.70 8.26 -13.25
N LYS A 64 7.50 9.19 -13.75
CA LYS A 64 8.10 10.26 -12.95
C LYS A 64 7.07 11.24 -12.36
N ASN A 65 5.95 11.44 -13.05
CA ASN A 65 4.95 12.46 -12.70
C ASN A 65 3.74 11.87 -11.98
N GLU A 66 3.35 10.64 -12.32
CA GLU A 66 2.18 9.96 -11.78
C GLU A 66 2.59 8.64 -11.12
N ASN A 67 2.95 8.70 -9.85
CA ASN A 67 3.48 7.58 -9.10
C ASN A 67 2.99 7.57 -7.64
N TYR A 68 3.44 6.59 -6.88
CA TYR A 68 2.95 6.29 -5.53
C TYR A 68 3.40 7.28 -4.44
N GLU A 69 4.38 8.14 -4.70
CA GLU A 69 5.11 8.87 -3.64
C GLU A 69 4.23 9.67 -2.69
N ILE A 70 3.24 10.42 -3.22
CA ILE A 70 2.33 11.17 -2.35
C ILE A 70 1.41 10.23 -1.55
N TYR A 71 0.96 9.14 -2.14
CA TYR A 71 0.12 8.17 -1.45
C TYR A 71 0.89 7.36 -0.41
N GLU A 72 2.19 7.15 -0.60
CA GLU A 72 3.07 6.58 0.43
C GLU A 72 3.08 7.45 1.69
N GLN A 73 3.21 8.77 1.53
CA GLN A 73 3.17 9.73 2.63
C GLN A 73 1.83 9.66 3.39
N ILE A 74 0.74 9.74 2.66
CA ILE A 74 -0.62 9.68 3.24
C ILE A 74 -0.87 8.32 3.89
N GLY A 75 -0.49 7.26 3.23
CA GLY A 75 -0.67 5.89 3.71
C GLY A 75 0.12 5.60 4.98
N ASP A 76 1.35 6.09 5.06
CA ASP A 76 2.21 5.89 6.23
C ASP A 76 1.59 6.53 7.49
N VAL A 77 1.19 7.79 7.43
CA VAL A 77 0.57 8.47 8.58
C VAL A 77 -0.80 7.87 8.91
N SER A 78 -1.58 7.45 7.90
CA SER A 78 -2.89 6.83 8.10
C SER A 78 -2.77 5.46 8.79
N ALA A 79 -1.84 4.63 8.36
CA ALA A 79 -1.58 3.33 8.96
C ALA A 79 -1.05 3.46 10.39
N ASN A 80 -0.15 4.39 10.64
CA ASN A 80 0.36 4.66 11.98
C ASN A 80 -0.74 5.14 12.94
N LYS A 81 -1.60 6.06 12.47
CA LYS A 81 -2.77 6.49 13.24
C LYS A 81 -3.67 5.31 13.58
N PHE A 82 -3.95 4.44 12.61
CA PHE A 82 -4.81 3.26 12.81
C PHE A 82 -4.25 2.34 13.89
N ILE A 83 -2.95 2.05 13.87
CA ILE A 83 -2.30 1.17 14.85
C ILE A 83 -2.48 1.74 16.27
N VAL A 84 -2.21 3.03 16.46
CA VAL A 84 -2.35 3.71 17.76
C VAL A 84 -3.81 3.74 18.21
N TRP A 85 -4.71 4.08 17.31
CA TRP A 85 -6.15 4.16 17.60
C TRP A 85 -6.74 2.79 17.93
N TYR A 86 -6.36 1.77 17.18
CA TYR A 86 -6.78 0.38 17.43
C TYR A 86 -6.30 -0.10 18.80
N ALA A 87 -5.02 0.12 19.12
CA ALA A 87 -4.47 -0.24 20.42
C ALA A 87 -5.19 0.48 21.57
N TYR A 88 -5.46 1.77 21.40
CA TYR A 88 -6.19 2.58 22.39
C TYR A 88 -7.60 2.03 22.65
N GLN A 89 -8.34 1.69 21.59
CA GLN A 89 -9.71 1.20 21.73
C GLN A 89 -9.79 -0.26 22.20
N ARG A 90 -8.90 -1.10 21.66
CA ARG A 90 -8.95 -2.56 21.89
C ARG A 90 -8.34 -2.97 23.23
N PHE A 91 -7.37 -2.22 23.69
CA PHE A 91 -6.60 -2.53 24.90
C PHE A 91 -6.64 -1.34 25.89
N PRO A 92 -7.78 -1.11 26.58
CA PRO A 92 -7.91 0.02 27.51
C PRO A 92 -6.86 0.03 28.63
N GLN A 93 -6.32 -1.13 28.99
CA GLN A 93 -5.24 -1.27 29.98
C GLN A 93 -3.93 -0.59 29.53
N LEU A 94 -3.76 -0.28 28.27
CA LEU A 94 -2.59 0.45 27.75
C LEU A 94 -2.72 1.97 27.89
N ASN A 95 -3.89 2.47 28.32
CA ASN A 95 -4.13 3.91 28.55
C ASN A 95 -3.55 4.35 29.91
N CYS A 96 -2.22 4.25 30.02
CA CYS A 96 -1.45 4.62 31.19
C CYS A 96 0.01 4.91 30.76
N PRO A 97 0.83 5.56 31.61
CA PRO A 97 2.22 5.88 31.22
C PRO A 97 3.04 4.67 30.78
N ALA A 98 2.90 3.52 31.42
CA ALA A 98 3.59 2.29 31.01
C ALA A 98 3.10 1.77 29.66
N GLY A 99 1.81 1.93 29.37
CA GLY A 99 1.19 1.53 28.12
C GLY A 99 1.65 2.34 26.91
N VAL A 100 2.04 3.58 27.10
CA VAL A 100 2.54 4.47 26.03
C VAL A 100 3.77 3.85 25.33
N LYS A 101 4.67 3.25 26.09
CA LYS A 101 5.86 2.57 25.54
C LYS A 101 5.48 1.35 24.71
N VAL A 102 4.45 0.60 25.14
CA VAL A 102 3.94 -0.57 24.41
C VAL A 102 3.32 -0.13 23.08
N VAL A 103 2.47 0.90 23.10
CA VAL A 103 1.84 1.45 21.89
C VAL A 103 2.89 1.98 20.91
N ALA A 104 3.89 2.69 21.39
CA ALA A 104 4.99 3.19 20.56
C ALA A 104 5.77 2.04 19.89
N ARG A 105 6.00 0.94 20.61
CA ARG A 105 6.67 -0.25 20.06
C ARG A 105 5.80 -0.96 19.03
N LEU A 106 4.50 -1.08 19.26
CA LEU A 106 3.55 -1.64 18.29
C LEU A 106 3.57 -0.83 16.99
N ARG A 107 3.56 0.50 17.11
CA ARG A 107 3.63 1.40 15.95
C ARG A 107 4.93 1.20 15.16
N ILE A 108 6.07 1.10 15.83
CA ILE A 108 7.36 0.88 15.18
C ILE A 108 7.39 -0.47 14.48
N ASN A 109 6.91 -1.53 15.13
CA ASN A 109 6.98 -2.89 14.59
C ASN A 109 6.01 -3.11 13.43
N TYR A 110 4.75 -2.70 13.57
CA TYR A 110 3.71 -2.91 12.54
C TYR A 110 3.67 -1.83 11.48
N GLY A 111 4.15 -0.63 11.79
CA GLY A 111 4.28 0.47 10.84
C GLY A 111 5.61 0.48 10.07
N ALA A 112 6.45 -0.52 10.25
CA ALA A 112 7.74 -0.61 9.58
C ALA A 112 7.59 -0.98 8.10
N LYS A 113 8.52 -0.51 7.27
CA LYS A 113 8.56 -0.77 5.84
C LYS A 113 8.53 -2.27 5.51
N ASN A 114 9.28 -3.09 6.26
CA ASN A 114 9.31 -4.54 6.06
C ASN A 114 7.96 -5.20 6.37
N SER A 115 7.22 -4.69 7.36
CA SER A 115 5.88 -5.18 7.69
C SER A 115 4.91 -4.93 6.54
N PHE A 116 4.91 -3.73 5.97
CA PHE A 116 4.07 -3.41 4.81
C PHE A 116 4.47 -4.19 3.56
N ALA A 117 5.76 -4.41 3.34
CA ALA A 117 6.25 -5.23 2.24
C ALA A 117 5.75 -6.68 2.35
N GLN A 118 5.76 -7.24 3.55
CA GLN A 118 5.23 -8.59 3.80
C GLN A 118 3.72 -8.67 3.54
N ILE A 119 2.97 -7.66 3.96
CA ILE A 119 1.52 -7.58 3.69
C ILE A 119 1.26 -7.53 2.18
N ALA A 120 2.01 -6.72 1.45
CA ALA A 120 1.87 -6.62 -0.01
C ALA A 120 2.18 -7.94 -0.72
N ASP A 121 3.17 -8.67 -0.24
CA ASP A 121 3.53 -10.00 -0.72
C ASP A 121 2.40 -11.00 -0.47
N ASP A 122 1.91 -11.06 0.77
CA ASP A 122 0.81 -11.95 1.17
C ASP A 122 -0.50 -11.65 0.41
N LEU A 123 -0.74 -10.39 0.04
CA LEU A 123 -1.91 -9.97 -0.73
C LEU A 123 -1.73 -10.12 -2.25
N GLY A 124 -0.56 -10.54 -2.72
CA GLY A 124 -0.32 -10.79 -4.13
C GLY A 124 -0.22 -9.53 -5.00
N PHE A 125 0.37 -8.46 -4.49
CA PHE A 125 0.43 -7.17 -5.19
C PHE A 125 1.45 -7.12 -6.33
N TRP A 126 2.47 -7.97 -6.33
CA TRP A 126 3.60 -7.89 -7.25
C TRP A 126 3.24 -7.83 -8.73
N PRO A 127 2.31 -8.65 -9.27
CA PRO A 127 1.93 -8.58 -10.67
C PRO A 127 1.29 -7.25 -11.09
N TYR A 128 0.83 -6.47 -10.13
CA TYR A 128 0.09 -5.21 -10.34
C TYR A 128 0.97 -3.97 -10.18
N ILE A 129 2.22 -4.12 -9.76
CA ILE A 129 3.13 -2.99 -9.56
C ILE A 129 3.85 -2.67 -10.88
N SER A 130 3.75 -1.42 -11.28
CA SER A 130 4.51 -0.89 -12.41
C SER A 130 5.76 -0.20 -11.97
#